data_c3f3d96fa2fb5f7e5c4736f762a5925a
#
_entry.id   c3f3d96fa2fb5f7e5c4736f762a5925a
#
_cell.length_a   1.000
_cell.length_b   1.000
_cell.length_c   1.000
_cell.angle_alpha   90.00
_cell.angle_beta   90.00
_cell.angle_gamma   90.00
#
_symmetry.space_group_name_H-M   'P 1'
#
loop_
_entity.id
_entity.type
_entity.pdbx_description
1 polymer ?
#
loop_
_entity_poly.entity_id
_entity_poly.type
_entity_poly.pdbx_seq_one_letter_code
_entity_poly.pdbx_strand_id
1 'polypeptide(L)'
;SEMCKETGLNLAFRYKNLDVSVFLNGVFGNDVIYNGYTYDPRVKIKRWTPDNPTNEYPRLNSTRSYLFSDYFVHDGSFVRLQNINIGYTIPVRKAFIRSVRVFANIENAYTFTKFDGYDPEVGVDGIYWGGYPRLRKYAIGLDLKF
;
A
#
# COMPACT_ATOMS: atom_id res chain seq x y z
N SER A 1 25.16 5.28 -0.58
CA SER A 1 23.85 4.88 -0.04
C SER A 1 22.89 6.04 -0.22
N GLU A 2 22.00 5.95 -1.19
CA GLU A 2 20.93 6.92 -1.32
C GLU A 2 20.00 6.76 -0.12
N MET A 3 19.80 7.84 0.62
CA MET A 3 18.93 7.85 1.79
C MET A 3 17.48 7.68 1.30
N CYS A 4 16.85 6.59 1.69
CA CYS A 4 15.43 6.37 1.52
C CYS A 4 14.66 7.58 2.12
N LYS A 5 13.80 8.21 1.34
CA LYS A 5 13.00 9.38 1.75
C LYS A 5 11.59 8.93 2.06
N GLU A 6 11.22 8.98 3.33
CA GLU A 6 9.85 8.77 3.78
C GLU A 6 9.13 10.11 3.86
N THR A 7 7.93 10.17 3.31
CA THR A 7 7.13 11.39 3.25
C THR A 7 5.68 11.08 3.56
N GLY A 8 5.09 11.87 4.46
CA GLY A 8 3.66 11.82 4.77
C GLY A 8 2.97 13.14 4.39
N LEU A 9 1.82 13.08 3.75
CA LEU A 9 0.98 14.23 3.44
C LEU A 9 -0.42 14.01 4.01
N ASN A 10 -0.82 14.92 4.92
CA ASN A 10 -2.17 14.92 5.47
C ASN A 10 -2.95 16.11 4.92
N LEU A 11 -4.05 15.84 4.23
CA LEU A 11 -4.98 16.82 3.70
C LEU A 11 -6.27 16.73 4.50
N ALA A 12 -6.69 17.84 5.10
CA ALA A 12 -7.95 17.94 5.82
C ALA A 12 -8.79 19.09 5.25
N PHE A 13 -10.04 18.78 4.96
CA PHE A 13 -11.01 19.71 4.44
C PHE A 13 -12.27 19.68 5.31
N ARG A 14 -12.78 20.86 5.66
CA ARG A 14 -14.05 20.99 6.38
C ARG A 14 -14.92 22.02 5.70
N TYR A 15 -16.14 21.62 5.41
CA TYR A 15 -17.16 22.52 4.84
C TYR A 15 -18.49 22.30 5.54
N LYS A 16 -18.96 23.33 6.27
CA LYS A 16 -20.16 23.23 7.13
C LYS A 16 -20.09 22.02 8.08
N ASN A 17 -20.91 21.04 7.85
CA ASN A 17 -21.04 19.84 8.67
C ASN A 17 -20.26 18.65 8.10
N LEU A 18 -19.65 18.79 6.94
CA LEU A 18 -18.84 17.75 6.28
C LEU A 18 -17.37 17.94 6.66
N ASP A 19 -16.73 16.88 7.07
CA ASP A 19 -15.28 16.78 7.26
C ASP A 19 -14.72 15.65 6.42
N VAL A 20 -13.62 15.92 5.74
CA VAL A 20 -12.90 14.93 4.93
C VAL A 20 -11.43 15.04 5.27
N SER A 21 -10.79 13.92 5.55
CA SER A 21 -9.34 13.87 5.71
C SER A 21 -8.76 12.73 4.89
N VAL A 22 -7.61 12.99 4.27
CA VAL A 22 -6.88 12.04 3.44
C VAL A 22 -5.44 12.05 3.88
N PHE A 23 -4.91 10.88 4.18
CA PHE A 23 -3.51 10.69 4.51
C PHE A 23 -2.83 9.84 3.44
N LEU A 24 -1.79 10.41 2.84
CA LEU A 24 -0.90 9.73 1.90
C LEU A 24 0.45 9.49 2.59
N ASN A 25 0.98 8.32 2.37
CA ASN A 25 2.35 7.96 2.76
C ASN A 25 3.13 7.56 1.52
N GLY A 26 4.35 8.02 1.39
CA GLY A 26 5.23 7.71 0.27
C GLY A 26 6.64 7.40 0.71
N VAL A 27 7.27 6.44 0.05
CA VAL A 27 8.68 6.09 0.19
C VAL A 27 9.31 6.15 -1.17
N PHE A 28 10.44 6.83 -1.30
CA PHE A 28 11.14 7.04 -2.56
C PHE A 28 12.62 6.72 -2.43
N GLY A 29 13.18 6.15 -3.49
CA GLY A 29 14.60 5.82 -3.57
C GLY A 29 14.98 4.66 -2.66
N ASN A 30 14.06 3.74 -2.39
CA ASN A 30 14.36 2.48 -1.72
C ASN A 30 14.45 1.36 -2.75
N ASP A 31 15.53 0.61 -2.65
CA ASP A 31 15.72 -0.61 -3.41
C ASP A 31 15.24 -1.82 -2.61
N VAL A 32 14.58 -2.73 -3.28
CA VAL A 32 14.04 -3.96 -2.70
C VAL A 32 14.63 -5.16 -3.41
N ILE A 33 15.22 -6.08 -2.65
CA ILE A 33 15.64 -7.38 -3.16
C ILE A 33 14.42 -8.27 -3.25
N TYR A 34 14.01 -8.61 -4.47
CA TYR A 34 12.85 -9.45 -4.73
C TYR A 34 13.22 -10.66 -5.58
N ASN A 35 13.18 -11.82 -4.96
CA ASN A 35 13.42 -13.12 -5.59
C ASN A 35 12.15 -14.01 -5.62
N GLY A 36 11.00 -13.45 -5.29
CA GLY A 36 9.73 -14.17 -5.14
C GLY A 36 9.19 -14.81 -6.42
N TYR A 37 9.57 -14.26 -7.60
CA TYR A 37 9.15 -14.82 -8.87
C TYR A 37 9.75 -16.19 -9.18
N THR A 38 10.73 -16.64 -8.43
CA THR A 38 11.31 -17.97 -8.61
C THR A 38 10.55 -19.04 -7.83
N TYR A 39 9.83 -18.67 -6.77
CA TYR A 39 9.22 -19.60 -5.83
C TYR A 39 7.69 -19.49 -5.76
N ASP A 40 7.12 -18.31 -5.97
CA ASP A 40 5.68 -18.12 -5.77
C ASP A 40 4.90 -18.25 -7.07
N PRO A 41 4.17 -19.37 -7.27
CA PRO A 41 3.35 -19.58 -8.46
C PRO A 41 2.14 -18.65 -8.53
N ARG A 42 1.78 -17.96 -7.43
CA ARG A 42 0.67 -17.00 -7.37
C ARG A 42 1.04 -15.67 -7.98
N VAL A 43 2.33 -15.35 -8.05
CA VAL A 43 2.82 -14.14 -8.72
C VAL A 43 2.70 -14.36 -10.22
N LYS A 44 1.79 -13.63 -10.85
CA LYS A 44 1.54 -13.69 -12.29
C LYS A 44 2.61 -12.97 -13.09
N ILE A 45 3.78 -13.53 -13.13
CA ILE A 45 4.89 -13.02 -13.94
C ILE A 45 4.92 -13.75 -15.26
N LYS A 46 5.17 -13.04 -16.34
CA LYS A 46 5.42 -13.63 -17.66
C LYS A 46 6.81 -14.27 -17.70
N ARG A 47 6.94 -15.43 -17.08
CA ARG A 47 8.18 -16.21 -17.04
C ARG A 47 8.57 -16.68 -18.42
N TRP A 48 9.83 -16.98 -18.60
CA TRP A 48 10.29 -17.67 -19.78
C TRP A 48 9.64 -19.07 -19.87
N THR A 49 8.97 -19.31 -20.96
CA THR A 49 8.48 -20.63 -21.39
C THR A 49 8.76 -20.76 -22.89
N PRO A 50 8.74 -21.97 -23.48
CA PRO A 50 8.85 -22.13 -24.92
C PRO A 50 7.83 -21.30 -25.69
N ASP A 51 6.64 -21.10 -25.15
CA ASP A 51 5.55 -20.33 -25.76
C ASP A 51 5.63 -18.83 -25.46
N ASN A 52 6.46 -18.43 -24.49
CA ASN A 52 6.68 -17.04 -24.10
C ASN A 52 8.18 -16.79 -23.85
N PRO A 53 9.02 -16.74 -24.88
CA PRO A 53 10.43 -16.44 -24.71
C PRO A 53 10.60 -14.99 -24.26
N THR A 54 11.23 -14.79 -23.10
CA THR A 54 11.52 -13.48 -22.51
C THR A 54 12.89 -13.49 -21.85
N ASN A 55 13.55 -12.32 -21.83
CA ASN A 55 14.79 -12.11 -21.09
C ASN A 55 14.54 -11.45 -19.72
N GLU A 56 13.29 -11.08 -19.42
CA GLU A 56 12.94 -10.37 -18.19
C GLU A 56 12.93 -11.29 -16.98
N TYR A 57 12.39 -12.52 -17.15
CA TYR A 57 12.22 -13.45 -16.03
C TYR A 57 12.66 -14.86 -16.41
N PRO A 58 13.45 -15.53 -15.55
CA PRO A 58 13.91 -16.88 -15.82
C PRO A 58 12.75 -17.90 -15.73
N ARG A 59 12.97 -19.08 -16.26
CA ARG A 59 12.06 -20.20 -16.05
C ARG A 59 11.97 -20.57 -14.58
N LEU A 60 10.86 -21.17 -14.17
CA LEU A 60 10.69 -21.71 -12.82
C LEU A 60 11.79 -22.73 -12.50
N ASN A 61 12.33 -22.69 -11.28
CA ASN A 61 13.38 -23.59 -10.79
C ASN A 61 14.72 -23.52 -11.58
N SER A 62 15.04 -22.36 -12.13
CA SER A 62 16.38 -22.13 -12.66
C SER A 62 17.40 -22.15 -11.53
N THR A 63 18.50 -22.89 -11.68
CA THR A 63 19.61 -22.91 -10.69
C THR A 63 20.26 -21.54 -10.50
N ARG A 64 20.17 -20.65 -11.50
CA ARG A 64 20.65 -19.27 -11.42
C ARG A 64 19.78 -18.37 -10.52
N SER A 65 18.59 -18.80 -10.18
CA SER A 65 17.68 -18.06 -9.32
C SER A 65 18.16 -17.90 -7.88
N TYR A 66 19.21 -18.60 -7.47
CA TYR A 66 19.80 -18.51 -6.14
C TYR A 66 21.03 -17.62 -6.05
N LEU A 67 21.48 -17.06 -7.19
CA LEU A 67 22.63 -16.18 -7.20
C LEU A 67 22.21 -14.78 -6.76
N PHE A 68 22.94 -14.19 -5.83
CA PHE A 68 22.79 -12.79 -5.50
C PHE A 68 23.33 -11.95 -6.68
N SER A 69 22.45 -11.13 -7.25
CA SER A 69 22.74 -10.29 -8.39
C SER A 69 21.86 -9.04 -8.31
N ASP A 70 22.31 -7.95 -8.90
CA ASP A 70 21.56 -6.72 -9.11
C ASP A 70 20.26 -6.94 -9.91
N TYR A 71 20.20 -8.04 -10.66
CA TYR A 71 18.99 -8.50 -11.33
C TYR A 71 17.77 -8.65 -10.39
N PHE A 72 18.00 -8.92 -9.10
CA PHE A 72 16.97 -9.07 -8.09
C PHE A 72 16.65 -7.79 -7.33
N VAL A 73 17.34 -6.71 -7.66
CA VAL A 73 17.13 -5.39 -7.07
C VAL A 73 16.07 -4.65 -7.88
N HIS A 74 14.97 -4.29 -7.24
CA HIS A 74 13.84 -3.60 -7.84
C HIS A 74 13.59 -2.27 -7.15
N ASP A 75 13.05 -1.31 -7.88
CA ASP A 75 12.57 -0.06 -7.30
C ASP A 75 11.37 -0.34 -6.39
N GLY A 76 11.54 -0.13 -5.11
CA GLY A 76 10.52 -0.27 -4.08
C GLY A 76 9.77 1.02 -3.79
N SER A 77 9.95 2.07 -4.57
CA SER A 77 9.26 3.35 -4.39
C SER A 77 7.74 3.19 -4.52
N PHE A 78 7.01 3.84 -3.61
CA PHE A 78 5.55 3.82 -3.65
C PHE A 78 4.93 5.07 -3.06
N VAL A 79 3.67 5.32 -3.43
CA VAL A 79 2.78 6.26 -2.74
C VAL A 79 1.50 5.51 -2.38
N ARG A 80 1.15 5.52 -1.09
CA ARG A 80 -0.04 4.85 -0.57
C ARG A 80 -1.06 5.86 -0.09
N LEU A 81 -2.29 5.69 -0.55
CA LEU A 81 -3.47 6.32 0.01
C LEU A 81 -3.86 5.52 1.27
N GLN A 82 -3.24 5.92 2.40
CA GLN A 82 -3.24 5.10 3.61
C GLN A 82 -4.53 5.24 4.41
N ASN A 83 -5.10 6.45 4.46
CA ASN A 83 -6.34 6.67 5.19
C ASN A 83 -7.21 7.70 4.48
N ILE A 84 -8.50 7.40 4.36
CA ILE A 84 -9.54 8.32 3.92
C ILE A 84 -10.62 8.30 4.99
N ASN A 85 -10.91 9.45 5.59
CA ASN A 85 -11.99 9.59 6.54
C ASN A 85 -12.97 10.65 6.01
N ILE A 86 -14.26 10.31 5.99
CA ILE A 86 -15.35 11.20 5.60
C ILE A 86 -16.36 11.19 6.74
N GLY A 87 -16.62 12.34 7.33
CA GLY A 87 -17.58 12.51 8.41
C GLY A 87 -18.63 13.56 8.10
N TYR A 88 -19.84 13.33 8.52
CA TYR A 88 -20.92 14.30 8.46
C TYR A 88 -21.58 14.47 9.84
N THR A 89 -21.58 15.70 10.33
CA THR A 89 -22.13 16.05 11.64
C THR A 89 -23.55 16.61 11.50
N ILE A 90 -24.52 15.90 12.03
CA ILE A 90 -25.92 16.32 12.08
C ILE A 90 -26.14 17.07 13.39
N PRO A 91 -26.43 18.38 13.38
CA PRO A 91 -26.77 19.11 14.59
C PRO A 91 -28.16 18.70 15.06
N VAL A 92 -28.22 18.06 16.22
CA VAL A 92 -29.51 17.64 16.83
C VAL A 92 -29.75 18.52 18.04
N ARG A 93 -30.83 19.30 18.01
CA ARG A 93 -31.22 20.15 19.15
C ARG A 93 -32.32 19.42 19.99
N LYS A 94 -31.97 18.30 20.59
CA LYS A 94 -32.84 17.63 21.57
C LYS A 94 -32.16 17.62 22.94
N ALA A 95 -32.96 17.58 24.01
CA ALA A 95 -32.51 17.84 25.39
C ALA A 95 -31.31 17.05 25.88
N PHE A 96 -31.00 15.89 25.30
CA PHE A 96 -29.89 15.03 25.73
C PHE A 96 -28.82 14.81 24.66
N ILE A 97 -29.03 15.15 23.39
CA ILE A 97 -28.09 14.92 22.29
C ILE A 97 -27.79 16.22 21.61
N ARG A 98 -26.51 16.63 21.59
CA ARG A 98 -26.06 17.88 20.95
C ARG A 98 -25.74 17.69 19.46
N SER A 99 -25.13 16.56 19.13
CA SER A 99 -24.79 16.24 17.74
C SER A 99 -24.63 14.75 17.52
N VAL A 100 -24.92 14.31 16.30
CA VAL A 100 -24.65 12.96 15.81
C VAL A 100 -23.69 13.09 14.63
N ARG A 101 -22.52 12.47 14.69
CA ARG A 101 -21.60 12.41 13.56
C ARG A 101 -21.58 10.99 13.01
N VAL A 102 -21.90 10.86 11.74
CA VAL A 102 -21.73 9.62 10.97
C VAL A 102 -20.41 9.73 10.24
N PHE A 103 -19.60 8.70 10.28
CA PHE A 103 -18.34 8.70 9.54
C PHE A 103 -18.06 7.37 8.86
N ALA A 104 -17.33 7.44 7.75
CA ALA A 104 -16.78 6.29 7.05
C ALA A 104 -15.26 6.44 6.98
N ASN A 105 -14.54 5.36 7.21
CA ASN A 105 -13.10 5.29 7.12
C ASN A 105 -12.67 4.18 6.18
N ILE A 106 -11.68 4.46 5.33
CA ILE A 106 -11.05 3.48 4.44
C ILE A 106 -9.56 3.50 4.73
N GLU A 107 -9.02 2.35 5.14
CA GLU A 107 -7.58 2.17 5.32
C GLU A 107 -6.97 1.41 4.15
N ASN A 108 -5.77 1.79 3.77
CA ASN A 108 -5.00 1.20 2.67
C ASN A 108 -5.80 1.15 1.36
N ALA A 109 -6.42 2.29 0.99
CA ALA A 109 -7.34 2.36 -0.15
C ALA A 109 -6.65 1.98 -1.45
N TYR A 110 -5.44 2.47 -1.68
CA TYR A 110 -4.67 2.17 -2.88
C TYR A 110 -3.17 2.42 -2.68
N THR A 111 -2.34 1.61 -3.35
CA THR A 111 -0.88 1.79 -3.41
C THR A 111 -0.45 1.97 -4.86
N PHE A 112 0.16 3.10 -5.16
CA PHE A 112 0.79 3.39 -6.45
C PHE A 112 2.25 2.96 -6.38
N THR A 113 2.63 1.97 -7.16
CA THR A 113 4.01 1.45 -7.21
C THR A 113 4.27 0.77 -8.55
N LYS A 114 5.54 0.67 -8.93
CA LYS A 114 6.02 -0.14 -10.04
C LYS A 114 6.55 -1.51 -9.58
N PHE A 115 6.55 -1.75 -8.28
CA PHE A 115 7.04 -2.99 -7.72
C PHE A 115 6.11 -4.16 -8.10
N ASP A 116 6.68 -5.25 -8.59
CA ASP A 116 5.95 -6.42 -9.10
C ASP A 116 5.47 -7.39 -8.00
N GLY A 117 5.88 -7.16 -6.75
CA GLY A 117 5.41 -7.92 -5.58
C GLY A 117 4.05 -7.45 -5.07
N TYR A 118 3.57 -8.10 -4.00
CA TYR A 118 2.27 -7.75 -3.40
C TYR A 118 2.27 -6.43 -2.64
N ASP A 119 3.38 -6.10 -1.98
CA ASP A 119 3.52 -4.87 -1.20
C ASP A 119 4.99 -4.39 -1.28
N PRO A 120 5.26 -3.16 -1.73
CA PRO A 120 6.61 -2.62 -1.81
C PRO A 120 7.18 -2.25 -0.43
N GLU A 121 6.36 -2.20 0.61
CA GLU A 121 6.81 -1.89 1.96
C GLU A 121 7.45 -3.12 2.61
N VAL A 122 8.75 -3.16 2.56
CA VAL A 122 9.59 -4.22 3.14
C VAL A 122 10.19 -3.78 4.47
N GLY A 123 10.72 -4.74 5.23
CA GLY A 123 11.46 -4.46 6.46
C GLY A 123 12.75 -3.67 6.20
N VAL A 124 13.42 -3.31 7.30
CA VAL A 124 14.69 -2.56 7.28
C VAL A 124 15.85 -3.29 6.60
N ASP A 125 15.70 -4.59 6.37
CA ASP A 125 16.64 -5.43 5.64
C ASP A 125 16.58 -5.26 4.11
N GLY A 126 15.55 -4.57 3.61
CA GLY A 126 15.33 -4.35 2.18
C GLY A 126 14.99 -5.62 1.40
N ILE A 127 14.67 -6.73 2.06
CA ILE A 127 14.39 -8.01 1.42
C ILE A 127 12.89 -8.30 1.44
N TYR A 128 12.34 -8.61 0.29
CA TYR A 128 10.95 -9.05 0.18
C TYR A 128 10.82 -10.56 0.41
N TRP A 129 10.38 -10.94 1.59
CA TRP A 129 10.17 -12.33 1.99
C TRP A 129 8.80 -12.90 1.61
N GLY A 130 8.02 -12.22 0.80
CA GLY A 130 6.68 -12.68 0.40
C GLY A 130 5.62 -12.46 1.47
N GLY A 131 5.67 -11.34 2.16
CA GLY A 131 4.72 -10.97 3.21
C GLY A 131 3.27 -10.89 2.72
N TYR A 132 2.32 -10.93 3.65
CA TYR A 132 0.91 -10.72 3.34
C TYR A 132 0.69 -9.29 2.84
N PRO A 133 -0.07 -9.10 1.75
CA PRO A 133 -0.44 -7.77 1.30
C PRO A 133 -1.25 -7.06 2.38
N ARG A 134 -1.04 -5.76 2.55
CA ARG A 134 -1.84 -4.96 3.46
C ARG A 134 -3.30 -4.97 3.03
N LEU A 135 -4.16 -5.37 3.95
CA LEU A 135 -5.59 -5.49 3.69
C LEU A 135 -6.21 -4.09 3.63
N ARG A 136 -7.10 -3.91 2.66
CA ARG A 136 -7.99 -2.76 2.61
C ARG A 136 -9.09 -2.94 3.65
N LYS A 137 -9.27 -1.97 4.54
CA LYS A 137 -10.28 -2.03 5.58
C LYS A 137 -11.30 -0.92 5.38
N TYR A 138 -12.55 -1.23 5.62
CA TYR A 138 -13.68 -0.30 5.59
C TYR A 138 -14.35 -0.29 6.95
N ALA A 139 -14.57 0.89 7.49
CA ALA A 139 -15.26 1.06 8.75
C ALA A 139 -16.31 2.16 8.60
N ILE A 140 -17.48 1.95 9.23
CA ILE A 140 -18.53 2.95 9.37
C ILE A 140 -18.81 3.07 10.86
N GLY A 141 -18.94 4.30 11.36
CA GLY A 141 -19.16 4.56 12.75
C GLY A 141 -20.09 5.73 13.01
N LEU A 142 -20.59 5.78 14.24
CA LEU A 142 -21.41 6.84 14.77
C LEU A 142 -20.75 7.40 16.03
N ASP A 143 -20.67 8.72 16.11
CA ASP A 143 -20.17 9.45 17.28
C ASP A 143 -21.32 10.33 17.81
N LEU A 144 -21.72 10.08 19.06
CA LEU A 144 -22.82 10.77 19.73
C LEU A 144 -22.24 11.69 20.79
N LYS A 145 -22.59 12.99 20.74
CA LYS A 145 -22.25 13.95 21.77
C LYS A 145 -23.51 14.32 22.57
N PHE A 146 -23.43 14.13 23.85
CA PHE A 146 -24.45 14.45 24.82
C PHE A 146 -24.23 15.82 25.44
#